data_67f8d386fdf934cee6a2f72660b7e3fd
#
_entry.id   67f8d386fdf934cee6a2f72660b7e3fd
#
_cell.length_a   1.000
_cell.length_b   1.000
_cell.length_c   1.000
_cell.angle_alpha   90.00
_cell.angle_beta   90.00
_cell.angle_gamma   90.00
#
_symmetry.space_group_name_H-M   'P 1'
#
loop_
_entity.id
_entity.type
_entity.pdbx_description
1 polymer ?
#
loop_
_entity_poly.entity_id
_entity_poly.type
_entity_poly.pdbx_seq_one_letter_code
_entity_poly.pdbx_strand_id
1 'polypeptide(L)'
;MKKILNYINGEWCPSSTGKFTPVLNPANGQVLAEVTQSTQEDVDRAVQAAKNAQKEWRLVPAPERADILYKVGYLLKERKEKLAQILTSEMGKVIEEGRGEVQEAIDMAFYVAGEGRRLFGDTVPSELRNKFAMSVRVPIGIAGLITPWNFPIAIASWKSLPALVTGNAVVWKPATETPMVAEEFVKIYEDAGLPKGLLNLVNGSGSVVGNAMVEHPDIDLISFTGSNEVGKEINGRAGVLLKRTSLEMGGKNAITVLEDADLDLAVEGILWGAFGTAGQRCTATSRVIVHKDVKEELERKLLASIEGLKMGDGLDESVKVGPVINRSSLERIDEYVKIGQEEGATLLTGGRIVSENGLDQGNFYAPTIFTNVTPDMRIAKEEIFGPVVSIIAVNSLEEAIEVNNSVEFGLSSAIYSADVNRIFQAMRDLDTGLVYVNAGTSGAEIHLPFGGTKGTGNGHRDSGVASLDVYTEWKSIYVDYSGKLQRAQIDNN
;
A
#
# COMPACT_ATOMS: atom_id res chain seq x y z
N MET A 1 -31.18 0.92 -4.29
CA MET A 1 -29.83 0.80 -3.74
C MET A 1 -28.84 0.86 -4.90
N LYS A 2 -27.71 1.55 -4.74
CA LYS A 2 -26.66 1.66 -5.77
C LYS A 2 -26.03 0.28 -5.99
N LYS A 3 -25.86 -0.13 -7.26
CA LYS A 3 -25.16 -1.36 -7.63
C LYS A 3 -23.80 -1.00 -8.21
N ILE A 4 -22.74 -1.59 -7.66
CA ILE A 4 -21.37 -1.47 -8.15
C ILE A 4 -21.10 -2.66 -9.06
N LEU A 5 -20.73 -2.35 -10.31
CA LEU A 5 -20.57 -3.30 -11.39
C LEU A 5 -19.08 -3.55 -11.71
N ASN A 6 -18.79 -4.53 -12.51
CA ASN A 6 -17.51 -4.66 -13.18
C ASN A 6 -17.40 -3.62 -14.30
N TYR A 7 -16.16 -3.26 -14.65
CA TYR A 7 -15.85 -2.48 -15.85
C TYR A 7 -14.94 -3.31 -16.74
N ILE A 8 -15.48 -3.81 -17.82
CA ILE A 8 -14.76 -4.72 -18.73
C ILE A 8 -14.89 -4.19 -20.16
N ASN A 9 -13.76 -3.99 -20.82
CA ASN A 9 -13.69 -3.51 -22.22
C ASN A 9 -14.47 -2.19 -22.47
N GLY A 10 -14.46 -1.29 -21.49
CA GLY A 10 -15.16 0.01 -21.59
C GLY A 10 -16.66 -0.06 -21.34
N GLU A 11 -17.14 -1.13 -20.69
CA GLU A 11 -18.56 -1.31 -20.37
C GLU A 11 -18.76 -1.71 -18.90
N TRP A 12 -19.72 -1.04 -18.26
CA TRP A 12 -20.17 -1.38 -16.92
C TRP A 12 -21.16 -2.56 -17.00
N CYS A 13 -20.79 -3.70 -16.41
CA CYS A 13 -21.59 -4.93 -16.49
C CYS A 13 -21.64 -5.68 -15.15
N PRO A 14 -22.74 -6.36 -14.82
CA PRO A 14 -22.78 -7.27 -13.67
C PRO A 14 -21.88 -8.48 -13.94
N SER A 15 -21.57 -9.25 -12.89
CA SER A 15 -20.93 -10.55 -13.05
C SER A 15 -21.82 -11.54 -13.80
N SER A 16 -21.20 -12.57 -14.37
CA SER A 16 -21.91 -13.68 -15.05
C SER A 16 -22.95 -14.37 -14.15
N THR A 17 -22.75 -14.34 -12.82
CA THR A 17 -23.68 -14.95 -11.86
C THR A 17 -24.87 -14.07 -11.49
N GLY A 18 -24.80 -12.76 -11.71
CA GLY A 18 -25.79 -11.79 -11.23
C GLY A 18 -25.89 -11.64 -9.70
N LYS A 19 -24.95 -12.21 -8.93
CA LYS A 19 -24.92 -12.11 -7.45
C LYS A 19 -24.31 -10.79 -7.00
N PHE A 20 -24.85 -10.28 -5.88
CA PHE A 20 -24.38 -9.06 -5.22
C PHE A 20 -24.19 -9.30 -3.73
N THR A 21 -23.28 -8.55 -3.10
CA THR A 21 -23.10 -8.50 -1.64
C THR A 21 -23.13 -7.05 -1.16
N PRO A 22 -23.61 -6.79 0.08
CA PRO A 22 -23.67 -5.45 0.62
C PRO A 22 -22.27 -4.88 0.90
N VAL A 23 -22.12 -3.56 0.67
CA VAL A 23 -21.01 -2.73 1.13
C VAL A 23 -21.51 -1.95 2.33
N LEU A 24 -20.82 -2.05 3.45
CA LEU A 24 -21.28 -1.49 4.72
C LEU A 24 -20.43 -0.27 5.11
N ASN A 25 -21.06 0.71 5.74
CA ASN A 25 -20.35 1.76 6.46
C ASN A 25 -19.87 1.18 7.80
N PRO A 26 -18.55 1.12 8.08
CA PRO A 26 -18.04 0.55 9.32
C PRO A 26 -18.36 1.39 10.57
N ALA A 27 -18.74 2.66 10.40
CA ALA A 27 -19.10 3.54 11.51
C ALA A 27 -20.49 3.28 12.09
N ASN A 28 -21.42 2.72 11.29
CA ASN A 28 -22.82 2.59 11.71
C ASN A 28 -23.56 1.36 11.14
N GLY A 29 -22.86 0.50 10.39
CA GLY A 29 -23.43 -0.72 9.80
C GLY A 29 -24.43 -0.50 8.65
N GLN A 30 -24.64 0.73 8.20
CA GLN A 30 -25.57 1.01 7.10
C GLN A 30 -25.06 0.46 5.78
N VAL A 31 -25.98 -0.08 4.95
CA VAL A 31 -25.67 -0.53 3.59
C VAL A 31 -25.52 0.69 2.67
N LEU A 32 -24.33 0.91 2.14
CA LEU A 32 -24.00 1.99 1.21
C LEU A 32 -24.35 1.63 -0.23
N ALA A 33 -24.04 0.40 -0.63
CA ALA A 33 -24.23 -0.13 -1.97
C ALA A 33 -24.26 -1.65 -1.96
N GLU A 34 -24.49 -2.25 -3.13
CA GLU A 34 -24.30 -3.68 -3.39
C GLU A 34 -23.26 -3.88 -4.48
N VAL A 35 -22.24 -4.69 -4.26
CA VAL A 35 -21.17 -4.97 -5.22
C VAL A 35 -21.35 -6.33 -5.87
N THR A 36 -21.16 -6.39 -7.18
CA THR A 36 -21.24 -7.64 -7.96
C THR A 36 -20.15 -8.64 -7.54
N GLN A 37 -20.47 -9.94 -7.58
CA GLN A 37 -19.56 -11.03 -7.22
C GLN A 37 -19.16 -11.83 -8.46
N SER A 38 -17.95 -11.60 -8.94
CA SER A 38 -17.42 -12.20 -10.16
C SER A 38 -16.86 -13.59 -9.96
N THR A 39 -16.68 -14.28 -11.08
CA THR A 39 -16.13 -15.63 -11.20
C THR A 39 -14.89 -15.64 -12.11
N GLN A 40 -14.32 -16.81 -12.34
CA GLN A 40 -13.27 -17.07 -13.32
C GLN A 40 -13.65 -16.51 -14.72
N GLU A 41 -14.90 -16.74 -15.16
CA GLU A 41 -15.37 -16.28 -16.49
C GLU A 41 -15.28 -14.76 -16.67
N ASP A 42 -15.57 -13.99 -15.62
CA ASP A 42 -15.44 -12.53 -15.66
C ASP A 42 -13.97 -12.09 -15.73
N VAL A 43 -13.07 -12.82 -15.05
CA VAL A 43 -11.61 -12.61 -15.14
C VAL A 43 -11.14 -12.91 -16.57
N ASP A 44 -11.55 -14.04 -17.16
CA ASP A 44 -11.18 -14.44 -18.53
C ASP A 44 -11.59 -13.36 -19.54
N ARG A 45 -12.80 -12.82 -19.40
CA ARG A 45 -13.31 -11.71 -20.25
C ARG A 45 -12.45 -10.45 -20.10
N ALA A 46 -12.11 -10.08 -18.87
CA ALA A 46 -11.30 -8.90 -18.58
C ALA A 46 -9.88 -9.06 -19.13
N VAL A 47 -9.26 -10.23 -18.95
CA VAL A 47 -7.92 -10.53 -19.49
C VAL A 47 -7.94 -10.53 -21.03
N GLN A 48 -8.96 -11.09 -21.65
CA GLN A 48 -9.09 -11.06 -23.12
C GLN A 48 -9.21 -9.64 -23.66
N ALA A 49 -9.97 -8.77 -22.97
CA ALA A 49 -10.07 -7.34 -23.31
C ALA A 49 -8.71 -6.64 -23.16
N ALA A 50 -8.01 -6.89 -22.03
CA ALA A 50 -6.67 -6.36 -21.76
C ALA A 50 -5.66 -6.79 -22.83
N LYS A 51 -5.67 -8.07 -23.20
CA LYS A 51 -4.78 -8.66 -24.24
C LYS A 51 -4.97 -8.00 -25.60
N ASN A 52 -6.19 -7.69 -25.97
CA ASN A 52 -6.48 -7.03 -27.23
C ASN A 52 -6.04 -5.57 -27.22
N ALA A 53 -6.37 -4.82 -26.17
CA ALA A 53 -6.03 -3.41 -26.06
C ALA A 53 -4.51 -3.16 -25.93
N GLN A 54 -3.79 -4.03 -25.22
CA GLN A 54 -2.35 -3.90 -24.98
C GLN A 54 -1.53 -3.95 -26.28
N LYS A 55 -1.97 -4.69 -27.29
CA LYS A 55 -1.28 -4.80 -28.59
C LYS A 55 -1.07 -3.45 -29.25
N GLU A 56 -2.06 -2.59 -29.23
CA GLU A 56 -1.99 -1.23 -29.78
C GLU A 56 -1.35 -0.26 -28.78
N TRP A 57 -1.69 -0.39 -27.49
CA TRP A 57 -1.19 0.52 -26.46
C TRP A 57 0.32 0.53 -26.33
N ARG A 58 0.96 -0.62 -26.43
CA ARG A 58 2.44 -0.74 -26.40
C ARG A 58 3.12 0.03 -27.54
N LEU A 59 2.42 0.32 -28.62
CA LEU A 59 2.92 1.06 -29.77
C LEU A 59 2.69 2.56 -29.64
N VAL A 60 1.79 2.99 -28.75
CA VAL A 60 1.58 4.41 -28.47
C VAL A 60 2.83 4.97 -27.76
N PRO A 61 3.39 6.11 -28.22
CA PRO A 61 4.54 6.72 -27.55
C PRO A 61 4.26 7.02 -26.07
N ALA A 62 5.24 6.78 -25.19
CA ALA A 62 5.08 7.01 -23.76
C ALA A 62 4.64 8.45 -23.39
N PRO A 63 5.09 9.52 -24.07
CA PRO A 63 4.55 10.86 -23.85
C PRO A 63 3.05 10.99 -24.12
N GLU A 64 2.52 10.33 -25.15
CA GLU A 64 1.08 10.36 -25.45
C GLU A 64 0.28 9.59 -24.40
N ARG A 65 0.81 8.45 -23.91
CA ARG A 65 0.22 7.73 -22.76
C ARG A 65 0.18 8.62 -21.52
N ALA A 66 1.25 9.37 -21.28
CA ALA A 66 1.34 10.31 -20.16
C ALA A 66 0.34 11.45 -20.22
N ASP A 67 0.00 11.94 -21.42
CA ASP A 67 -1.00 13.01 -21.60
C ASP A 67 -2.40 12.62 -21.07
N ILE A 68 -2.75 11.32 -21.12
CA ILE A 68 -3.97 10.78 -20.49
C ILE A 68 -3.82 10.81 -18.97
N LEU A 69 -2.65 10.43 -18.43
CA LEU A 69 -2.43 10.40 -16.98
C LEU A 69 -2.41 11.81 -16.36
N TYR A 70 -1.96 12.83 -17.10
CA TYR A 70 -2.12 14.21 -16.65
C TYR A 70 -3.60 14.57 -16.49
N LYS A 71 -4.46 14.15 -17.43
CA LYS A 71 -5.92 14.37 -17.31
C LYS A 71 -6.50 13.63 -16.09
N VAL A 72 -6.04 12.40 -15.83
CA VAL A 72 -6.40 11.67 -14.59
C VAL A 72 -6.07 12.51 -13.37
N GLY A 73 -4.86 13.08 -13.27
CA GLY A 73 -4.45 13.95 -12.16
C GLY A 73 -5.36 15.18 -11.99
N TYR A 74 -5.72 15.85 -13.08
CA TYR A 74 -6.65 17.00 -13.03
C TYR A 74 -8.05 16.59 -12.59
N LEU A 75 -8.59 15.48 -13.09
CA LEU A 75 -9.91 14.97 -12.70
C LEU A 75 -9.94 14.49 -11.24
N LEU A 76 -8.87 13.86 -10.75
CA LEU A 76 -8.70 13.52 -9.34
C LEU A 76 -8.76 14.79 -8.47
N LYS A 77 -8.04 15.84 -8.87
CA LYS A 77 -8.02 17.12 -8.16
C LYS A 77 -9.41 17.78 -8.13
N GLU A 78 -10.13 17.77 -9.26
CA GLU A 78 -11.49 18.29 -9.37
C GLU A 78 -12.47 17.54 -8.45
N ARG A 79 -12.32 16.20 -8.35
CA ARG A 79 -13.24 15.33 -7.61
C ARG A 79 -12.75 14.97 -6.20
N LYS A 80 -11.70 15.64 -5.71
CA LYS A 80 -11.01 15.29 -4.45
C LYS A 80 -11.97 15.14 -3.28
N GLU A 81 -12.83 16.11 -3.04
CA GLU A 81 -13.74 16.11 -1.90
C GLU A 81 -14.78 14.97 -1.99
N LYS A 82 -15.36 14.77 -3.19
CA LYS A 82 -16.29 13.66 -3.43
C LYS A 82 -15.65 12.31 -3.16
N LEU A 83 -14.43 12.10 -3.64
CA LEU A 83 -13.69 10.85 -3.44
C LEU A 83 -13.34 10.64 -1.96
N ALA A 84 -12.91 11.68 -1.25
CA ALA A 84 -12.62 11.62 0.18
C ALA A 84 -13.85 11.23 1.00
N GLN A 85 -15.03 11.79 0.71
CA GLN A 85 -16.27 11.44 1.39
C GLN A 85 -16.69 9.98 1.14
N ILE A 86 -16.59 9.50 -0.10
CA ILE A 86 -16.89 8.11 -0.44
C ILE A 86 -15.94 7.18 0.32
N LEU A 87 -14.64 7.47 0.26
CA LEU A 87 -13.58 6.71 0.91
C LEU A 87 -13.79 6.63 2.43
N THR A 88 -14.07 7.78 3.08
CA THR A 88 -14.38 7.83 4.51
C THR A 88 -15.60 6.97 4.86
N SER A 89 -16.65 7.03 4.04
CA SER A 89 -17.87 6.25 4.27
C SER A 89 -17.66 4.73 4.14
N GLU A 90 -16.84 4.28 3.18
CA GLU A 90 -16.59 2.83 2.96
C GLU A 90 -15.56 2.25 3.91
N MET A 91 -14.48 3.00 4.16
CA MET A 91 -13.31 2.51 4.90
C MET A 91 -13.34 2.91 6.37
N GLY A 92 -13.96 4.03 6.71
CA GLY A 92 -14.12 4.52 8.08
C GLY A 92 -13.03 5.49 8.55
N LYS A 93 -11.94 5.72 7.81
CA LYS A 93 -10.94 6.73 8.20
C LYS A 93 -11.53 8.13 8.27
N VAL A 94 -10.95 9.01 9.09
CA VAL A 94 -11.44 10.38 9.21
C VAL A 94 -11.28 11.15 7.90
N ILE A 95 -12.17 12.12 7.66
CA ILE A 95 -12.24 12.85 6.36
C ILE A 95 -10.93 13.58 6.02
N GLU A 96 -10.19 14.05 7.02
CA GLU A 96 -8.88 14.66 6.84
C GLU A 96 -7.88 13.67 6.21
N GLU A 97 -7.86 12.43 6.68
CA GLU A 97 -7.04 11.34 6.11
C GLU A 97 -7.55 10.91 4.73
N GLY A 98 -8.86 10.89 4.53
CA GLY A 98 -9.46 10.65 3.21
C GLY A 98 -9.03 11.69 2.17
N ARG A 99 -9.02 12.97 2.55
CA ARG A 99 -8.49 14.06 1.70
C ARG A 99 -6.99 13.92 1.42
N GLY A 100 -6.24 13.46 2.42
CA GLY A 100 -4.80 13.16 2.29
C GLY A 100 -4.53 12.02 1.30
N GLU A 101 -5.27 10.93 1.40
CA GLU A 101 -5.13 9.79 0.50
C GLU A 101 -5.46 10.14 -0.96
N VAL A 102 -6.52 10.92 -1.19
CA VAL A 102 -6.82 11.40 -2.56
C VAL A 102 -5.74 12.35 -3.06
N GLN A 103 -5.15 13.20 -2.18
CA GLN A 103 -4.00 14.03 -2.55
C GLN A 103 -2.83 13.20 -3.02
N GLU A 104 -2.52 12.12 -2.33
CA GLU A 104 -1.45 11.19 -2.70
C GLU A 104 -1.67 10.58 -4.09
N ALA A 105 -2.90 10.19 -4.43
CA ALA A 105 -3.25 9.72 -5.77
C ALA A 105 -3.13 10.81 -6.84
N ILE A 106 -3.44 12.07 -6.51
CA ILE A 106 -3.24 13.23 -7.39
C ILE A 106 -1.75 13.42 -7.69
N ASP A 107 -0.94 13.44 -6.64
CA ASP A 107 0.51 13.65 -6.76
C ASP A 107 1.17 12.51 -7.54
N MET A 108 0.74 11.26 -7.30
CA MET A 108 1.20 10.10 -8.06
C MET A 108 0.84 10.20 -9.55
N ALA A 109 -0.36 10.69 -9.88
CA ALA A 109 -0.76 10.85 -11.28
C ALA A 109 0.13 11.85 -12.02
N PHE A 110 0.42 13.00 -11.41
CA PHE A 110 1.32 14.00 -12.00
C PHE A 110 2.77 13.53 -12.06
N TYR A 111 3.24 12.83 -11.03
CA TYR A 111 4.60 12.29 -11.00
C TYR A 111 4.81 11.26 -12.12
N VAL A 112 3.95 10.24 -12.20
CA VAL A 112 4.05 9.15 -13.18
C VAL A 112 3.82 9.67 -14.62
N ALA A 113 2.92 10.64 -14.81
CA ALA A 113 2.77 11.28 -16.11
C ALA A 113 4.08 11.96 -16.56
N GLY A 114 4.81 12.59 -15.62
CA GLY A 114 6.15 13.12 -15.88
C GLY A 114 7.16 12.07 -16.34
N GLU A 115 7.05 10.84 -15.84
CA GLU A 115 7.92 9.71 -16.19
C GLU A 115 7.73 9.21 -17.63
N GLY A 116 6.61 9.51 -18.29
CA GLY A 116 6.41 9.20 -19.71
C GLY A 116 7.48 9.75 -20.65
N ARG A 117 8.20 10.80 -20.23
CA ARG A 117 9.36 11.36 -20.96
C ARG A 117 10.70 10.94 -20.36
N ARG A 118 10.73 10.12 -19.31
CA ARG A 118 11.90 9.67 -18.56
C ARG A 118 11.99 8.14 -18.44
N LEU A 119 11.40 7.40 -19.39
CA LEU A 119 11.59 5.96 -19.50
C LEU A 119 12.98 5.70 -20.12
N PHE A 120 14.03 5.95 -19.34
CA PHE A 120 15.41 5.88 -19.82
C PHE A 120 15.82 4.44 -20.16
N GLY A 121 16.70 4.35 -21.17
CA GLY A 121 17.55 3.23 -21.46
C GLY A 121 18.99 3.71 -21.59
N ASP A 122 19.92 2.79 -21.72
CA ASP A 122 21.34 3.09 -21.81
C ASP A 122 21.83 2.93 -23.25
N THR A 123 22.73 3.81 -23.67
CA THR A 123 23.59 3.61 -24.84
C THR A 123 25.01 3.39 -24.36
N VAL A 124 25.63 2.29 -24.78
CA VAL A 124 26.95 1.88 -24.29
C VAL A 124 27.89 1.58 -25.47
N PRO A 125 29.23 1.78 -25.31
CA PRO A 125 30.20 1.36 -26.32
C PRO A 125 30.09 -0.15 -26.55
N SER A 126 30.17 -0.55 -27.82
CA SER A 126 30.35 -1.96 -28.18
C SER A 126 31.78 -2.40 -28.03
N GLU A 127 32.00 -3.66 -27.67
CA GLU A 127 33.31 -4.31 -27.69
C GLU A 127 33.88 -4.45 -29.14
N LEU A 128 33.01 -4.39 -30.14
CA LEU A 128 33.34 -4.59 -31.55
C LEU A 128 33.24 -3.26 -32.34
N ARG A 129 34.13 -3.10 -33.33
CA ARG A 129 34.11 -1.93 -34.21
C ARG A 129 32.90 -1.93 -35.13
N ASN A 130 32.39 -0.74 -35.45
CA ASN A 130 31.24 -0.56 -36.33
C ASN A 130 29.98 -1.28 -35.83
N LYS A 131 29.76 -1.29 -34.51
CA LYS A 131 28.61 -1.84 -33.84
C LYS A 131 28.08 -0.86 -32.80
N PHE A 132 26.75 -0.69 -32.74
CA PHE A 132 26.07 0.13 -31.76
C PHE A 132 25.29 -0.75 -30.81
N ALA A 133 25.32 -0.42 -29.53
CA ALA A 133 24.57 -1.17 -28.50
C ALA A 133 23.78 -0.22 -27.63
N MET A 134 22.52 -0.63 -27.32
CA MET A 134 21.65 0.09 -26.41
C MET A 134 20.75 -0.88 -25.65
N SER A 135 20.24 -0.43 -24.52
CA SER A 135 19.13 -1.07 -23.83
C SER A 135 17.91 -0.16 -23.83
N VAL A 136 16.73 -0.74 -23.87
CA VAL A 136 15.45 -0.04 -23.78
C VAL A 136 14.52 -0.78 -22.80
N ARG A 137 13.60 -0.03 -22.18
CA ARG A 137 12.51 -0.59 -21.38
C ARG A 137 11.35 -0.93 -22.29
N VAL A 138 10.81 -2.13 -22.16
CA VAL A 138 9.58 -2.57 -22.84
C VAL A 138 8.52 -3.01 -21.83
N PRO A 139 7.21 -2.86 -22.11
CA PRO A 139 6.17 -3.34 -21.20
C PRO A 139 6.25 -4.86 -21.02
N ILE A 140 5.88 -5.34 -19.82
CA ILE A 140 5.76 -6.76 -19.51
C ILE A 140 4.57 -7.38 -20.28
N GLY A 141 3.40 -6.68 -20.29
CA GLY A 141 2.20 -7.20 -20.94
C GLY A 141 0.93 -6.86 -20.17
N ILE A 142 0.33 -7.82 -19.47
CA ILE A 142 -0.87 -7.64 -18.67
C ILE A 142 -0.52 -7.71 -17.19
N ALA A 143 -0.83 -6.63 -16.46
CA ALA A 143 -0.65 -6.53 -15.02
C ALA A 143 -1.97 -6.85 -14.29
N GLY A 144 -1.97 -7.88 -13.47
CA GLY A 144 -3.01 -8.18 -12.50
C GLY A 144 -2.75 -7.39 -11.21
N LEU A 145 -3.64 -6.47 -10.85
CA LEU A 145 -3.52 -5.65 -9.63
C LEU A 145 -4.52 -6.15 -8.59
N ILE A 146 -4.04 -6.44 -7.38
CA ILE A 146 -4.85 -6.84 -6.24
C ILE A 146 -4.56 -5.87 -5.11
N THR A 147 -5.53 -5.00 -4.77
CA THR A 147 -5.32 -3.90 -3.83
C THR A 147 -6.15 -4.05 -2.56
N PRO A 148 -5.66 -3.55 -1.42
CA PRO A 148 -6.33 -3.62 -0.14
C PRO A 148 -7.38 -2.52 0.04
N TRP A 149 -8.09 -2.58 1.17
CA TRP A 149 -9.14 -1.64 1.54
C TRP A 149 -8.65 -0.41 2.32
N ASN A 150 -7.45 -0.46 2.93
CA ASN A 150 -7.00 0.59 3.86
C ASN A 150 -6.53 1.89 3.17
N PHE A 151 -5.98 1.79 1.94
CA PHE A 151 -5.65 2.91 1.04
C PHE A 151 -6.12 2.60 -0.38
N PRO A 152 -7.45 2.52 -0.61
CA PRO A 152 -8.01 1.93 -1.82
C PRO A 152 -7.75 2.74 -3.09
N ILE A 153 -7.58 4.07 -3.00
CA ILE A 153 -7.30 4.91 -4.17
C ILE A 153 -5.79 5.19 -4.32
N ALA A 154 -5.07 5.43 -3.22
CA ALA A 154 -3.63 5.69 -3.29
C ALA A 154 -2.88 4.47 -3.82
N ILE A 155 -3.07 3.28 -3.21
CA ILE A 155 -2.39 2.06 -3.65
C ILE A 155 -2.81 1.65 -5.07
N ALA A 156 -4.08 1.83 -5.43
CA ALA A 156 -4.51 1.59 -6.80
C ALA A 156 -3.81 2.53 -7.80
N SER A 157 -3.60 3.80 -7.44
CA SER A 157 -2.87 4.76 -8.25
C SER A 157 -1.38 4.39 -8.38
N TRP A 158 -0.73 3.95 -7.28
CA TRP A 158 0.67 3.52 -7.28
C TRP A 158 0.94 2.35 -8.22
N LYS A 159 -0.07 1.51 -8.46
CA LYS A 159 0.04 0.32 -9.30
C LYS A 159 -0.44 0.54 -10.73
N SER A 160 -1.61 1.16 -10.91
CA SER A 160 -2.22 1.31 -12.22
C SER A 160 -1.54 2.37 -13.10
N LEU A 161 -1.13 3.50 -12.52
CA LEU A 161 -0.51 4.58 -13.29
C LEU A 161 0.85 4.18 -13.89
N PRO A 162 1.81 3.59 -13.13
CA PRO A 162 3.08 3.15 -13.73
C PRO A 162 2.88 1.97 -14.71
N ALA A 163 1.91 1.06 -14.47
CA ALA A 163 1.58 0.02 -15.41
C ALA A 163 1.13 0.60 -16.76
N LEU A 164 0.24 1.60 -16.74
CA LEU A 164 -0.30 2.21 -17.96
C LEU A 164 0.74 3.06 -18.69
N VAL A 165 1.53 3.91 -18.01
CA VAL A 165 2.54 4.76 -18.68
C VAL A 165 3.63 3.94 -19.33
N THR A 166 3.96 2.78 -18.77
CA THR A 166 4.96 1.86 -19.34
C THR A 166 4.43 1.00 -20.49
N GLY A 167 3.12 1.07 -20.80
CA GLY A 167 2.52 0.41 -21.96
C GLY A 167 1.88 -0.95 -21.69
N ASN A 168 1.62 -1.27 -20.41
CA ASN A 168 0.87 -2.46 -20.04
C ASN A 168 -0.64 -2.20 -20.05
N ALA A 169 -1.43 -3.28 -20.07
CA ALA A 169 -2.85 -3.27 -19.73
C ALA A 169 -3.04 -3.80 -18.31
N VAL A 170 -4.17 -3.45 -17.70
CA VAL A 170 -4.47 -3.69 -16.29
C VAL A 170 -5.77 -4.47 -16.14
N VAL A 171 -5.73 -5.53 -15.33
CA VAL A 171 -6.89 -6.19 -14.73
C VAL A 171 -6.81 -5.95 -13.22
N TRP A 172 -7.77 -5.21 -12.67
CA TRP A 172 -7.73 -4.76 -11.29
C TRP A 172 -8.85 -5.38 -10.45
N LYS A 173 -8.47 -6.03 -9.34
CA LYS A 173 -9.36 -6.49 -8.28
C LYS A 173 -9.19 -5.60 -7.05
N PRO A 174 -10.12 -4.71 -6.75
CA PRO A 174 -10.13 -3.94 -5.51
C PRO A 174 -10.55 -4.82 -4.33
N ALA A 175 -10.38 -4.32 -3.10
CA ALA A 175 -10.97 -4.96 -1.93
C ALA A 175 -12.50 -4.94 -2.00
N THR A 176 -13.12 -5.96 -1.42
CA THR A 176 -14.59 -6.10 -1.40
C THR A 176 -15.27 -5.07 -0.50
N GLU A 177 -14.53 -4.50 0.42
CA GLU A 177 -14.99 -3.47 1.38
C GLU A 177 -15.04 -2.08 0.76
N THR A 178 -14.24 -1.78 -0.28
CA THR A 178 -14.09 -0.43 -0.83
C THR A 178 -14.30 -0.34 -2.36
N PRO A 179 -15.38 -0.92 -2.90
CA PRO A 179 -15.63 -0.94 -4.34
C PRO A 179 -16.20 0.38 -4.89
N MET A 180 -16.81 1.24 -4.05
CA MET A 180 -17.41 2.50 -4.53
C MET A 180 -16.35 3.51 -4.94
N VAL A 181 -15.26 3.65 -4.18
CA VAL A 181 -14.14 4.52 -4.56
C VAL A 181 -13.38 3.95 -5.76
N ALA A 182 -13.30 2.61 -5.88
CA ALA A 182 -12.72 1.96 -7.06
C ALA A 182 -13.54 2.24 -8.33
N GLU A 183 -14.88 2.17 -8.25
CA GLU A 183 -15.79 2.56 -9.36
C GLU A 183 -15.54 4.01 -9.78
N GLU A 184 -15.47 4.95 -8.84
CA GLU A 184 -15.25 6.37 -9.15
C GLU A 184 -13.86 6.60 -9.75
N PHE A 185 -12.83 5.86 -9.31
CA PHE A 185 -11.50 5.96 -9.90
C PHE A 185 -11.45 5.44 -11.34
N VAL A 186 -12.16 4.35 -11.65
CA VAL A 186 -12.30 3.88 -13.03
C VAL A 186 -13.03 4.91 -13.92
N LYS A 187 -14.08 5.57 -13.42
CA LYS A 187 -14.75 6.66 -14.14
C LYS A 187 -13.81 7.83 -14.46
N ILE A 188 -12.84 8.11 -13.59
CA ILE A 188 -11.81 9.12 -13.84
C ILE A 188 -10.93 8.71 -15.04
N TYR A 189 -10.53 7.45 -15.13
CA TYR A 189 -9.79 6.95 -16.31
C TYR A 189 -10.62 7.00 -17.58
N GLU A 190 -11.90 6.66 -17.51
CA GLU A 190 -12.85 6.73 -18.64
C GLU A 190 -12.98 8.18 -19.12
N ASP A 191 -13.23 9.13 -18.21
CA ASP A 191 -13.37 10.56 -18.52
C ASP A 191 -12.05 11.20 -19.00
N ALA A 192 -10.90 10.68 -18.58
CA ALA A 192 -9.59 11.09 -19.07
C ALA A 192 -9.31 10.61 -20.51
N GLY A 193 -10.15 9.71 -21.03
CA GLY A 193 -10.05 9.16 -22.38
C GLY A 193 -9.10 7.97 -22.50
N LEU A 194 -8.92 7.18 -21.42
CA LEU A 194 -8.16 5.94 -21.50
C LEU A 194 -8.86 4.97 -22.47
N PRO A 195 -8.16 4.41 -23.48
CA PRO A 195 -8.75 3.48 -24.42
C PRO A 195 -9.39 2.27 -23.75
N LYS A 196 -10.53 1.83 -24.29
CA LYS A 196 -11.30 0.67 -23.80
C LYS A 196 -10.41 -0.58 -23.71
N GLY A 197 -10.62 -1.37 -22.68
CA GLY A 197 -9.88 -2.61 -22.44
C GLY A 197 -8.52 -2.45 -21.76
N LEU A 198 -7.93 -1.25 -21.69
CA LEU A 198 -6.63 -1.04 -21.03
C LEU A 198 -6.70 -1.12 -19.52
N LEU A 199 -7.82 -0.75 -18.91
CA LEU A 199 -8.11 -0.95 -17.52
C LEU A 199 -9.43 -1.67 -17.40
N ASN A 200 -9.43 -2.80 -16.68
CA ASN A 200 -10.60 -3.63 -16.44
C ASN A 200 -10.74 -3.85 -14.94
N LEU A 201 -11.90 -3.52 -14.37
CA LEU A 201 -12.23 -3.69 -12.96
C LEU A 201 -13.07 -4.96 -12.79
N VAL A 202 -12.60 -5.90 -11.98
CA VAL A 202 -13.31 -7.14 -11.65
C VAL A 202 -13.52 -7.23 -10.15
N ASN A 203 -14.75 -7.00 -9.70
CA ASN A 203 -15.14 -7.06 -8.30
C ASN A 203 -15.38 -8.50 -7.86
N GLY A 204 -15.02 -8.84 -6.64
CA GLY A 204 -15.27 -10.16 -6.06
C GLY A 204 -14.25 -10.53 -4.99
N SER A 205 -14.43 -11.72 -4.39
CA SER A 205 -13.58 -12.19 -3.31
C SER A 205 -12.14 -12.50 -3.76
N GLY A 206 -11.19 -12.38 -2.84
CA GLY A 206 -9.80 -12.78 -3.08
C GLY A 206 -9.66 -14.25 -3.46
N SER A 207 -10.45 -15.11 -2.78
CA SER A 207 -10.43 -16.57 -3.01
C SER A 207 -10.97 -16.99 -4.38
N VAL A 208 -11.79 -16.19 -5.04
CA VAL A 208 -12.31 -16.50 -6.38
C VAL A 208 -11.59 -15.67 -7.43
N VAL A 209 -11.77 -14.35 -7.42
CA VAL A 209 -11.22 -13.46 -8.45
C VAL A 209 -9.69 -13.33 -8.32
N GLY A 210 -9.18 -13.17 -7.09
CA GLY A 210 -7.75 -13.08 -6.85
C GLY A 210 -7.01 -14.34 -7.31
N ASN A 211 -7.51 -15.51 -6.94
CA ASN A 211 -6.93 -16.79 -7.37
C ASN A 211 -7.01 -16.98 -8.88
N ALA A 212 -8.15 -16.66 -9.49
CA ALA A 212 -8.32 -16.71 -10.94
C ALA A 212 -7.29 -15.84 -11.67
N MET A 213 -7.02 -14.62 -11.16
CA MET A 213 -6.00 -13.74 -11.74
C MET A 213 -4.58 -14.31 -11.58
N VAL A 214 -4.23 -14.84 -10.41
CA VAL A 214 -2.91 -15.42 -10.15
C VAL A 214 -2.62 -16.61 -11.08
N GLU A 215 -3.63 -17.42 -11.35
CA GLU A 215 -3.49 -18.64 -12.17
C GLU A 215 -3.69 -18.38 -13.68
N HIS A 216 -4.25 -17.24 -14.08
CA HIS A 216 -4.58 -17.00 -15.49
C HIS A 216 -3.31 -16.95 -16.37
N PRO A 217 -3.18 -17.78 -17.42
CA PRO A 217 -1.93 -17.91 -18.19
C PRO A 217 -1.51 -16.63 -18.92
N ASP A 218 -2.44 -15.77 -19.28
CA ASP A 218 -2.19 -14.52 -20.02
C ASP A 218 -1.99 -13.28 -19.12
N ILE A 219 -1.93 -13.43 -17.78
CA ILE A 219 -1.46 -12.38 -16.87
C ILE A 219 0.03 -12.60 -16.64
N ASP A 220 0.84 -11.59 -16.93
CA ASP A 220 2.30 -11.67 -16.91
C ASP A 220 2.90 -11.25 -15.56
N LEU A 221 2.21 -10.35 -14.85
CA LEU A 221 2.62 -9.78 -13.57
C LEU A 221 1.45 -9.76 -12.59
N ILE A 222 1.70 -10.12 -11.33
CA ILE A 222 0.79 -9.84 -10.20
C ILE A 222 1.41 -8.80 -9.29
N SER A 223 0.78 -7.63 -9.18
CA SER A 223 1.12 -6.61 -8.18
C SER A 223 0.07 -6.65 -7.06
N PHE A 224 0.51 -7.05 -5.89
CA PHE A 224 -0.32 -7.30 -4.71
C PHE A 224 0.08 -6.41 -3.55
N THR A 225 -0.90 -5.89 -2.83
CA THR A 225 -0.72 -5.31 -1.49
C THR A 225 -1.76 -5.92 -0.55
N GLY A 226 -1.31 -6.46 0.59
CA GLY A 226 -2.17 -7.11 1.57
C GLY A 226 -1.40 -7.86 2.66
N SER A 227 -2.01 -8.93 3.22
CA SER A 227 -1.38 -9.70 4.30
C SER A 227 -0.20 -10.56 3.83
N ASN A 228 0.73 -10.82 4.74
CA ASN A 228 1.90 -11.68 4.49
C ASN A 228 1.52 -13.09 4.07
N GLU A 229 0.50 -13.66 4.71
CA GLU A 229 0.02 -15.00 4.40
C GLU A 229 -0.42 -15.12 2.94
N VAL A 230 -1.30 -14.22 2.51
CA VAL A 230 -1.81 -14.19 1.13
C VAL A 230 -0.70 -13.86 0.13
N GLY A 231 0.19 -12.93 0.45
CA GLY A 231 1.31 -12.56 -0.42
C GLY A 231 2.28 -13.73 -0.64
N LYS A 232 2.62 -14.47 0.42
CA LYS A 232 3.44 -15.70 0.32
C LYS A 232 2.77 -16.77 -0.56
N GLU A 233 1.45 -16.97 -0.42
CA GLU A 233 0.68 -17.88 -1.27
C GLU A 233 0.71 -17.46 -2.73
N ILE A 234 0.41 -16.19 -3.02
CA ILE A 234 0.45 -15.62 -4.38
C ILE A 234 1.83 -15.81 -5.00
N ASN A 235 2.90 -15.50 -4.26
CA ASN A 235 4.28 -15.65 -4.76
C ASN A 235 4.61 -17.10 -5.13
N GLY A 236 4.22 -18.04 -4.29
CA GLY A 236 4.43 -19.47 -4.56
C GLY A 236 3.71 -19.94 -5.82
N ARG A 237 2.43 -19.58 -5.97
CA ARG A 237 1.60 -19.98 -7.12
C ARG A 237 2.04 -19.29 -8.42
N ALA A 238 2.30 -17.99 -8.38
CA ALA A 238 2.77 -17.22 -9.53
C ALA A 238 4.17 -17.70 -9.99
N GLY A 239 5.05 -18.04 -9.04
CA GLY A 239 6.41 -18.51 -9.33
C GLY A 239 6.43 -19.81 -10.15
N VAL A 240 5.51 -20.74 -9.92
CA VAL A 240 5.37 -21.97 -10.72
C VAL A 240 5.06 -21.65 -12.19
N LEU A 241 4.36 -20.52 -12.44
CA LEU A 241 3.99 -20.05 -13.77
C LEU A 241 5.01 -19.05 -14.36
N LEU A 242 6.15 -18.85 -13.68
CA LEU A 242 7.19 -17.86 -14.04
C LEU A 242 6.65 -16.42 -14.20
N LYS A 243 5.56 -16.08 -13.53
CA LYS A 243 5.04 -14.73 -13.52
C LYS A 243 5.89 -13.85 -12.61
N ARG A 244 6.05 -12.58 -12.99
CA ARG A 244 6.59 -11.60 -12.06
C ARG A 244 5.58 -11.35 -10.94
N THR A 245 6.07 -11.15 -9.72
CA THR A 245 5.28 -10.67 -8.59
C THR A 245 5.91 -9.41 -8.00
N SER A 246 5.09 -8.42 -7.65
CA SER A 246 5.47 -7.29 -6.82
C SER A 246 4.58 -7.32 -5.59
N LEU A 247 5.16 -7.53 -4.43
CA LEU A 247 4.44 -7.78 -3.18
C LEU A 247 4.79 -6.73 -2.16
N GLU A 248 3.78 -6.00 -1.70
CA GLU A 248 3.85 -5.11 -0.54
C GLU A 248 2.92 -5.66 0.55
N MET A 249 3.50 -5.96 1.72
CA MET A 249 2.80 -6.70 2.78
C MET A 249 2.85 -5.95 4.11
N GLY A 250 2.52 -6.65 5.18
CA GLY A 250 2.43 -6.10 6.52
C GLY A 250 3.75 -5.58 7.09
N GLY A 251 3.63 -4.91 8.23
CA GLY A 251 4.74 -4.35 8.99
C GLY A 251 4.56 -4.50 10.49
N LYS A 252 5.66 -4.41 11.22
CA LYS A 252 5.69 -4.28 12.69
C LYS A 252 6.56 -3.10 13.07
N ASN A 253 6.17 -1.94 12.61
CA ASN A 253 6.98 -0.73 12.62
C ASN A 253 7.21 -0.21 14.03
N ALA A 254 8.36 0.42 14.24
CA ALA A 254 8.75 0.95 15.53
C ALA A 254 9.17 2.41 15.47
N ILE A 255 8.79 3.18 16.50
CA ILE A 255 9.38 4.45 16.83
C ILE A 255 10.37 4.22 17.98
N THR A 256 11.64 4.54 17.75
CA THR A 256 12.67 4.59 18.80
C THR A 256 12.73 5.99 19.38
N VAL A 257 12.65 6.10 20.72
CA VAL A 257 12.74 7.37 21.46
C VAL A 257 13.92 7.30 22.41
N LEU A 258 14.98 8.07 22.13
CA LEU A 258 16.17 8.13 22.97
C LEU A 258 16.01 9.16 24.09
N GLU A 259 16.92 9.15 25.08
CA GLU A 259 16.86 10.00 26.25
C GLU A 259 17.04 11.51 25.97
N ASP A 260 17.60 11.84 24.79
CA ASP A 260 17.80 13.22 24.31
C ASP A 260 16.71 13.69 23.35
N ALA A 261 15.66 12.89 23.13
CA ALA A 261 14.57 13.19 22.21
C ALA A 261 13.67 14.34 22.70
N ASP A 262 13.11 15.09 21.76
CA ASP A 262 11.96 15.94 22.03
C ASP A 262 10.73 15.05 22.26
N LEU A 263 10.32 14.91 23.51
CA LEU A 263 9.23 14.00 23.88
C LEU A 263 7.85 14.50 23.40
N ASP A 264 7.64 15.81 23.26
CA ASP A 264 6.37 16.33 22.77
C ASP A 264 6.22 16.00 21.28
N LEU A 265 7.26 16.20 20.49
CA LEU A 265 7.29 15.80 19.08
C LEU A 265 7.17 14.27 18.93
N ALA A 266 7.82 13.49 19.79
CA ALA A 266 7.70 12.02 19.77
C ALA A 266 6.27 11.57 20.06
N VAL A 267 5.58 12.18 21.02
CA VAL A 267 4.17 11.89 21.35
C VAL A 267 3.27 12.16 20.14
N GLU A 268 3.41 13.31 19.49
CA GLU A 268 2.63 13.62 18.27
C GLU A 268 2.84 12.56 17.19
N GLY A 269 4.10 12.17 16.92
CA GLY A 269 4.43 11.15 15.94
C GLY A 269 3.88 9.77 16.29
N ILE A 270 3.92 9.37 17.57
CA ILE A 270 3.35 8.11 18.05
C ILE A 270 1.82 8.11 17.91
N LEU A 271 1.13 9.16 18.35
CA LEU A 271 -0.33 9.23 18.26
C LEU A 271 -0.82 9.18 16.82
N TRP A 272 -0.19 9.95 15.94
CA TRP A 272 -0.51 9.94 14.52
C TRP A 272 -0.24 8.57 13.88
N GLY A 273 0.93 7.97 14.16
CA GLY A 273 1.33 6.69 13.59
C GLY A 273 0.51 5.52 14.11
N ALA A 274 0.16 5.51 15.40
CA ALA A 274 -0.54 4.40 16.05
C ALA A 274 -2.07 4.44 15.89
N PHE A 275 -2.67 5.63 15.91
CA PHE A 275 -4.12 5.78 15.98
C PHE A 275 -4.74 6.43 14.74
N GLY A 276 -3.95 7.05 13.87
CA GLY A 276 -4.39 7.43 12.53
C GLY A 276 -4.91 6.23 11.77
N THR A 277 -6.01 6.38 11.03
CA THR A 277 -6.73 5.30 10.34
C THR A 277 -7.07 4.13 11.29
N ALA A 278 -7.24 4.40 12.59
CA ALA A 278 -7.41 3.39 13.65
C ALA A 278 -6.30 2.31 13.65
N GLY A 279 -5.04 2.69 13.37
CA GLY A 279 -3.90 1.77 13.29
C GLY A 279 -3.90 0.83 12.08
N GLN A 280 -4.77 1.03 11.11
CA GLN A 280 -4.96 0.14 9.94
C GLN A 280 -4.08 0.56 8.76
N ARG A 281 -2.80 0.83 9.03
CA ARG A 281 -1.78 1.14 8.02
C ARG A 281 -0.66 0.10 8.06
N CYS A 282 -0.13 -0.29 6.92
CA CYS A 282 1.07 -1.12 6.86
C CYS A 282 2.26 -0.44 7.56
N THR A 283 2.30 0.91 7.55
CA THR A 283 3.30 1.75 8.22
C THR A 283 2.90 2.20 9.63
N ALA A 284 1.78 1.71 10.20
CA ALA A 284 1.34 2.12 11.53
C ALA A 284 2.41 1.87 12.61
N THR A 285 2.57 2.82 13.53
CA THR A 285 3.42 2.66 14.70
C THR A 285 2.78 1.62 15.63
N SER A 286 3.32 0.42 15.66
CA SER A 286 2.82 -0.67 16.49
C SER A 286 3.73 -0.98 17.68
N ARG A 287 4.99 -0.49 17.65
CA ARG A 287 5.95 -0.57 18.74
C ARG A 287 6.54 0.81 19.03
N VAL A 288 6.72 1.11 20.30
CA VAL A 288 7.53 2.24 20.79
C VAL A 288 8.68 1.66 21.58
N ILE A 289 9.90 1.81 21.08
CA ILE A 289 11.13 1.38 21.72
C ILE A 289 11.71 2.60 22.41
N VAL A 290 11.66 2.65 23.73
CA VAL A 290 11.99 3.86 24.49
C VAL A 290 13.15 3.64 25.42
N HIS A 291 14.08 4.60 25.49
CA HIS A 291 15.15 4.58 26.49
C HIS A 291 14.53 4.66 27.89
N LYS A 292 14.96 3.79 28.78
CA LYS A 292 14.39 3.64 30.14
C LYS A 292 14.29 4.94 30.94
N ASP A 293 15.23 5.86 30.73
CA ASP A 293 15.32 7.10 31.53
C ASP A 293 14.21 8.11 31.19
N VAL A 294 13.55 7.96 30.00
CA VAL A 294 12.46 8.84 29.58
C VAL A 294 11.12 8.09 29.44
N LYS A 295 11.09 6.78 29.73
CA LYS A 295 9.90 5.93 29.57
C LYS A 295 8.70 6.44 30.35
N GLU A 296 8.86 6.71 31.65
CA GLU A 296 7.74 7.12 32.53
C GLU A 296 7.15 8.47 32.08
N GLU A 297 7.99 9.42 31.69
CA GLU A 297 7.55 10.71 31.20
C GLU A 297 6.84 10.60 29.84
N LEU A 298 7.34 9.76 28.92
CA LEU A 298 6.69 9.48 27.65
C LEU A 298 5.30 8.84 27.84
N GLU A 299 5.19 7.83 28.73
CA GLU A 299 3.92 7.17 29.06
C GLU A 299 2.90 8.17 29.63
N ARG A 300 3.34 9.02 30.57
CA ARG A 300 2.49 10.08 31.15
C ARG A 300 1.96 11.04 30.10
N LYS A 301 2.81 11.48 29.17
CA LYS A 301 2.42 12.40 28.07
C LYS A 301 1.47 11.71 27.09
N LEU A 302 1.73 10.47 26.72
CA LEU A 302 0.86 9.68 25.83
C LEU A 302 -0.55 9.52 26.43
N LEU A 303 -0.65 9.13 27.72
CA LEU A 303 -1.93 8.97 28.41
C LEU A 303 -2.72 10.28 28.43
N ALA A 304 -2.09 11.41 28.76
CA ALA A 304 -2.74 12.70 28.75
C ALA A 304 -3.28 13.12 27.37
N SER A 305 -2.55 12.76 26.30
CA SER A 305 -2.94 13.12 24.92
C SER A 305 -4.04 12.23 24.35
N ILE A 306 -4.11 10.97 24.74
CA ILE A 306 -5.17 10.03 24.29
C ILE A 306 -6.55 10.44 24.80
N GLU A 307 -6.66 11.00 26.00
CA GLU A 307 -7.95 11.45 26.57
C GLU A 307 -8.68 12.45 25.67
N GLY A 308 -7.95 13.19 24.84
CA GLY A 308 -8.49 14.17 23.88
C GLY A 308 -8.92 13.59 22.53
N LEU A 309 -8.68 12.30 22.24
CA LEU A 309 -8.97 11.69 20.95
C LEU A 309 -10.47 11.35 20.83
N LYS A 310 -11.24 12.21 20.17
CA LYS A 310 -12.66 11.95 19.89
C LYS A 310 -12.79 10.82 18.88
N MET A 311 -13.56 9.78 19.25
CA MET A 311 -13.95 8.67 18.37
C MET A 311 -15.33 8.92 17.74
N GLY A 312 -15.55 8.44 16.51
CA GLY A 312 -16.84 8.60 15.84
C GLY A 312 -16.82 8.33 14.34
N ASP A 313 -17.90 8.73 13.67
CA ASP A 313 -17.96 8.71 12.20
C ASP A 313 -16.93 9.66 11.61
N GLY A 314 -16.10 9.15 10.72
CA GLY A 314 -15.02 9.92 10.10
C GLY A 314 -15.47 11.12 9.26
N LEU A 315 -16.74 11.20 8.89
CA LEU A 315 -17.31 12.39 8.22
C LEU A 315 -17.50 13.59 9.14
N ASP A 316 -17.51 13.40 10.47
CA ASP A 316 -17.46 14.51 11.43
C ASP A 316 -16.00 14.99 11.57
N GLU A 317 -15.73 16.23 11.14
CA GLU A 317 -14.39 16.83 11.15
C GLU A 317 -13.75 16.94 12.55
N SER A 318 -14.54 16.86 13.61
CA SER A 318 -14.03 16.86 15.00
C SER A 318 -13.52 15.49 15.45
N VAL A 319 -13.83 14.41 14.72
CA VAL A 319 -13.39 13.05 15.02
C VAL A 319 -11.92 12.89 14.64
N LYS A 320 -11.17 12.17 15.49
CA LYS A 320 -9.75 11.88 15.32
C LYS A 320 -9.46 10.38 15.13
N VAL A 321 -10.35 9.53 15.60
CA VAL A 321 -10.24 8.06 15.47
C VAL A 321 -11.54 7.50 14.92
N GLY A 322 -11.49 6.96 13.72
CA GLY A 322 -12.62 6.27 13.07
C GLY A 322 -12.76 4.81 13.50
N PRO A 323 -13.72 4.08 12.92
CA PRO A 323 -13.88 2.64 13.17
C PRO A 323 -12.80 1.80 12.49
N VAL A 324 -12.68 0.53 12.88
CA VAL A 324 -12.01 -0.49 12.09
C VAL A 324 -12.94 -1.01 11.00
N ILE A 325 -12.37 -1.56 9.93
CA ILE A 325 -13.07 -1.84 8.67
C ILE A 325 -14.28 -2.77 8.81
N ASN A 326 -14.20 -3.80 9.63
CA ASN A 326 -15.25 -4.79 9.78
C ASN A 326 -15.21 -5.50 11.15
N ARG A 327 -16.24 -6.28 11.42
CA ARG A 327 -16.41 -7.01 12.68
C ARG A 327 -15.30 -8.03 12.94
N SER A 328 -14.83 -8.74 11.93
CA SER A 328 -13.77 -9.74 12.09
C SER A 328 -12.44 -9.10 12.47
N SER A 329 -12.14 -7.91 11.92
CA SER A 329 -10.96 -7.13 12.33
C SER A 329 -11.08 -6.64 13.78
N LEU A 330 -12.27 -6.20 14.19
CA LEU A 330 -12.53 -5.78 15.57
C LEU A 330 -12.30 -6.95 16.57
N GLU A 331 -12.80 -8.13 16.25
CA GLU A 331 -12.67 -9.35 17.08
C GLU A 331 -11.20 -9.81 17.14
N ARG A 332 -10.47 -9.76 16.03
CA ARG A 332 -9.04 -10.07 16.00
C ARG A 332 -8.22 -9.11 16.87
N ILE A 333 -8.51 -7.82 16.84
CA ILE A 333 -7.82 -6.84 17.70
C ILE A 333 -8.07 -7.15 19.17
N ASP A 334 -9.31 -7.46 19.54
CA ASP A 334 -9.70 -7.82 20.90
C ASP A 334 -9.01 -9.11 21.41
N GLU A 335 -8.83 -10.09 20.51
CA GLU A 335 -8.06 -11.30 20.78
C GLU A 335 -6.58 -10.98 21.07
N TYR A 336 -5.94 -10.14 20.26
CA TYR A 336 -4.54 -9.74 20.51
C TYR A 336 -4.36 -8.96 21.82
N VAL A 337 -5.34 -8.16 22.21
CA VAL A 337 -5.30 -7.46 23.49
C VAL A 337 -5.35 -8.46 24.65
N LYS A 338 -6.16 -9.51 24.58
CA LYS A 338 -6.21 -10.60 25.56
C LYS A 338 -4.86 -11.35 25.61
N ILE A 339 -4.33 -11.70 24.45
CA ILE A 339 -3.01 -12.35 24.34
C ILE A 339 -1.92 -11.51 25.03
N GLY A 340 -1.88 -10.20 24.79
CA GLY A 340 -0.90 -9.32 25.43
C GLY A 340 -0.98 -9.33 26.95
N GLN A 341 -2.18 -9.33 27.50
CA GLN A 341 -2.42 -9.43 28.96
C GLN A 341 -2.02 -10.81 29.50
N GLU A 342 -2.34 -11.89 28.80
CA GLU A 342 -2.00 -13.27 29.17
C GLU A 342 -0.47 -13.50 29.14
N GLU A 343 0.24 -12.86 28.20
CA GLU A 343 1.71 -12.89 28.14
C GLU A 343 2.40 -12.02 29.19
N GLY A 344 1.63 -11.24 29.97
CA GLY A 344 2.14 -10.45 31.09
C GLY A 344 2.43 -8.98 30.77
N ALA A 345 2.05 -8.49 29.60
CA ALA A 345 2.11 -7.06 29.32
C ALA A 345 1.09 -6.28 30.18
N THR A 346 1.43 -5.07 30.55
CA THR A 346 0.56 -4.21 31.37
C THR A 346 -0.26 -3.30 30.46
N LEU A 347 -1.59 -3.42 30.51
CA LEU A 347 -2.51 -2.52 29.79
C LEU A 347 -2.54 -1.16 30.52
N LEU A 348 -2.07 -0.10 29.87
CA LEU A 348 -2.12 1.26 30.41
C LEU A 348 -3.46 1.95 30.14
N THR A 349 -4.03 1.76 28.93
CA THR A 349 -5.32 2.35 28.54
C THR A 349 -5.93 1.57 27.38
N GLY A 350 -7.25 1.77 27.16
CA GLY A 350 -7.98 1.15 26.06
C GLY A 350 -8.37 -0.30 26.30
N GLY A 351 -8.01 -1.19 25.38
CA GLY A 351 -8.17 -2.63 25.49
C GLY A 351 -9.61 -3.12 25.43
N ARG A 352 -10.51 -2.38 24.75
CA ARG A 352 -11.94 -2.74 24.68
C ARG A 352 -12.64 -2.26 23.41
N ILE A 353 -13.66 -2.99 23.04
CA ILE A 353 -14.66 -2.55 22.06
C ILE A 353 -15.46 -1.40 22.68
N VAL A 354 -15.69 -0.34 21.89
CA VAL A 354 -16.45 0.85 22.33
C VAL A 354 -17.88 0.74 21.83
N SER A 355 -18.85 0.82 22.76
CA SER A 355 -20.29 0.75 22.46
C SER A 355 -21.10 1.90 23.07
N GLU A 356 -20.47 2.76 23.85
CA GLU A 356 -21.11 3.93 24.44
C GLU A 356 -21.20 5.10 23.45
N ASN A 357 -22.02 6.10 23.81
CA ASN A 357 -22.18 7.37 23.05
C ASN A 357 -22.66 7.17 21.58
N GLY A 358 -23.44 6.10 21.31
CA GLY A 358 -23.98 5.83 19.98
C GLY A 358 -23.00 5.12 19.03
N LEU A 359 -21.88 4.58 19.55
CA LEU A 359 -20.87 3.85 18.76
C LEU A 359 -21.14 2.33 18.68
N ASP A 360 -22.24 1.84 19.30
CA ASP A 360 -22.63 0.42 19.37
C ASP A 360 -22.98 -0.20 18.02
N GLN A 361 -23.32 0.62 17.02
CA GLN A 361 -23.66 0.16 15.67
C GLN A 361 -22.43 0.04 14.76
N GLY A 362 -21.28 0.59 15.18
CA GLY A 362 -20.03 0.60 14.40
C GLY A 362 -18.97 -0.35 14.97
N ASN A 363 -17.87 -0.40 14.27
CA ASN A 363 -16.72 -1.26 14.62
C ASN A 363 -15.64 -0.43 15.35
N PHE A 364 -15.92 0.07 16.54
CA PHE A 364 -15.01 0.94 17.28
C PHE A 364 -14.20 0.17 18.32
N TYR A 365 -12.88 0.39 18.30
CA TYR A 365 -11.94 -0.12 19.30
C TYR A 365 -11.18 1.04 19.95
N ALA A 366 -11.10 1.04 21.27
CA ALA A 366 -10.43 2.12 22.01
C ALA A 366 -8.93 2.16 21.68
N PRO A 367 -8.33 3.34 21.48
CA PRO A 367 -6.88 3.50 21.43
C PRO A 367 -6.21 2.81 22.62
N THR A 368 -5.30 1.88 22.35
CA THR A 368 -4.77 0.93 23.33
C THR A 368 -3.27 1.03 23.45
N ILE A 369 -2.77 1.15 24.67
CA ILE A 369 -1.33 1.15 24.96
C ILE A 369 -1.02 0.03 25.97
N PHE A 370 -0.04 -0.80 25.62
CA PHE A 370 0.62 -1.73 26.50
C PHE A 370 2.00 -1.22 26.90
N THR A 371 2.36 -1.40 28.17
CA THR A 371 3.72 -1.20 28.70
C THR A 371 4.28 -2.51 29.27
N ASN A 372 5.56 -2.49 29.65
CA ASN A 372 6.29 -3.67 30.10
C ASN A 372 6.24 -4.82 29.08
N VAL A 373 6.19 -4.48 27.82
CA VAL A 373 6.23 -5.45 26.71
C VAL A 373 7.68 -5.89 26.51
N THR A 374 7.89 -7.20 26.37
CA THR A 374 9.19 -7.74 25.98
C THR A 374 9.21 -8.04 24.47
N PRO A 375 10.40 -8.04 23.83
CA PRO A 375 10.51 -8.32 22.40
C PRO A 375 9.96 -9.69 21.98
N ASP A 376 9.84 -10.63 22.92
CA ASP A 376 9.38 -12.01 22.66
C ASP A 376 7.85 -12.17 22.61
N MET A 377 7.11 -11.25 23.18
CA MET A 377 5.64 -11.30 23.21
C MET A 377 5.06 -11.21 21.79
N ARG A 378 3.96 -11.90 21.55
CA ARG A 378 3.25 -11.89 20.24
C ARG A 378 2.81 -10.48 19.84
N ILE A 379 2.34 -9.68 20.79
CA ILE A 379 1.98 -8.28 20.53
C ILE A 379 3.18 -7.38 20.13
N ALA A 380 4.42 -7.83 20.37
CA ALA A 380 5.63 -7.17 19.89
C ALA A 380 6.12 -7.67 18.53
N LYS A 381 5.73 -8.88 18.13
CA LYS A 381 6.20 -9.56 16.90
C LYS A 381 5.19 -9.58 15.77
N GLU A 382 3.91 -9.80 16.09
CA GLU A 382 2.85 -10.04 15.10
C GLU A 382 2.09 -8.75 14.75
N GLU A 383 1.67 -8.62 13.50
CA GLU A 383 0.89 -7.48 13.02
C GLU A 383 -0.56 -7.56 13.51
N ILE A 384 -1.00 -6.60 14.32
CA ILE A 384 -2.37 -6.52 14.86
C ILE A 384 -3.32 -5.85 13.87
N PHE A 385 -2.85 -4.82 13.17
CA PHE A 385 -3.60 -3.99 12.21
C PHE A 385 -4.80 -3.30 12.85
N GLY A 386 -4.57 -2.66 13.99
CA GLY A 386 -5.55 -1.95 14.80
C GLY A 386 -4.91 -0.93 15.73
N PRO A 387 -5.69 -0.15 16.51
CA PRO A 387 -5.19 0.95 17.33
C PRO A 387 -4.52 0.44 18.63
N VAL A 388 -3.46 -0.37 18.48
CA VAL A 388 -2.74 -1.00 19.60
C VAL A 388 -1.24 -0.75 19.47
N VAL A 389 -0.65 -0.18 20.51
CA VAL A 389 0.78 0.13 20.62
C VAL A 389 1.42 -0.61 21.79
N SER A 390 2.61 -1.13 21.57
CA SER A 390 3.44 -1.84 22.57
C SER A 390 4.67 -1.03 22.93
N ILE A 391 4.86 -0.67 24.20
CA ILE A 391 6.01 0.06 24.71
C ILE A 391 7.04 -0.92 25.26
N ILE A 392 8.27 -0.86 24.71
CA ILE A 392 9.42 -1.72 25.05
C ILE A 392 10.54 -0.82 25.55
N ALA A 393 11.02 -1.05 26.77
CA ALA A 393 12.11 -0.30 27.35
C ALA A 393 13.47 -0.87 26.94
N VAL A 394 14.43 0.02 26.65
CA VAL A 394 15.81 -0.33 26.29
C VAL A 394 16.81 0.54 27.06
N ASN A 395 18.09 0.11 27.10
CA ASN A 395 19.15 0.79 27.82
C ASN A 395 20.11 1.59 26.92
N SER A 396 20.07 1.36 25.60
CA SER A 396 20.99 2.00 24.66
C SER A 396 20.39 2.03 23.24
N LEU A 397 21.03 2.77 22.35
CA LEU A 397 20.71 2.79 20.92
C LEU A 397 20.94 1.42 20.27
N GLU A 398 22.01 0.71 20.64
CA GLU A 398 22.34 -0.60 20.09
C GLU A 398 21.24 -1.62 20.41
N GLU A 399 20.77 -1.65 21.68
CA GLU A 399 19.64 -2.49 22.07
C GLU A 399 18.36 -2.08 21.36
N ALA A 400 18.12 -0.78 21.15
CA ALA A 400 16.96 -0.30 20.41
C ALA A 400 16.97 -0.77 18.95
N ILE A 401 18.12 -0.73 18.28
CA ILE A 401 18.30 -1.22 16.91
C ILE A 401 18.09 -2.74 16.86
N GLU A 402 18.65 -3.49 17.83
CA GLU A 402 18.46 -4.94 17.93
C GLU A 402 16.97 -5.29 18.07
N VAL A 403 16.26 -4.64 18.98
CA VAL A 403 14.80 -4.83 19.19
C VAL A 403 14.01 -4.43 17.96
N ASN A 404 14.36 -3.31 17.30
CA ASN A 404 13.69 -2.91 16.04
C ASN A 404 13.82 -4.00 14.99
N ASN A 405 15.02 -4.54 14.81
CA ASN A 405 15.37 -5.50 13.77
C ASN A 405 14.95 -6.94 14.08
N SER A 406 14.51 -7.26 15.31
CA SER A 406 14.23 -8.63 15.78
C SER A 406 12.98 -9.28 15.18
N VAL A 407 12.18 -8.56 14.41
CA VAL A 407 10.94 -9.05 13.82
C VAL A 407 11.14 -9.50 12.37
N GLU A 408 10.22 -10.32 11.85
CA GLU A 408 10.26 -10.78 10.43
C GLU A 408 9.92 -9.68 9.42
N PHE A 409 9.41 -8.54 9.87
CA PHE A 409 9.02 -7.40 9.05
C PHE A 409 10.13 -6.35 8.96
N GLY A 410 10.09 -5.51 7.93
CA GLY A 410 11.03 -4.42 7.75
C GLY A 410 10.48 -3.30 6.87
N LEU A 411 9.23 -2.80 7.14
CA LEU A 411 8.65 -1.75 6.31
C LEU A 411 9.17 -0.38 6.70
N SER A 412 8.88 0.09 7.92
CA SER A 412 9.31 1.43 8.34
C SER A 412 9.78 1.46 9.79
N SER A 413 10.70 2.37 10.07
CA SER A 413 11.20 2.69 11.41
C SER A 413 11.39 4.20 11.56
N ALA A 414 11.29 4.70 12.79
CA ALA A 414 11.61 6.08 13.10
C ALA A 414 12.52 6.16 14.33
N ILE A 415 13.35 7.21 14.38
CA ILE A 415 14.17 7.54 15.55
C ILE A 415 13.97 9.00 15.95
N TYR A 416 13.79 9.24 17.24
CA TYR A 416 13.76 10.56 17.85
C TYR A 416 15.01 10.73 18.71
N SER A 417 15.86 11.69 18.33
CA SER A 417 17.11 12.05 19.01
C SER A 417 17.57 13.44 18.55
N ALA A 418 18.33 14.13 19.37
CA ALA A 418 19.02 15.37 19.02
C ALA A 418 20.49 15.13 18.60
N ASP A 419 21.04 13.93 18.83
CA ASP A 419 22.43 13.59 18.53
C ASP A 419 22.58 13.10 17.08
N VAL A 420 23.25 13.90 16.27
CA VAL A 420 23.50 13.61 14.85
C VAL A 420 24.24 12.29 14.64
N ASN A 421 25.19 11.90 15.49
CA ASN A 421 25.97 10.68 15.33
C ASN A 421 25.09 9.45 15.56
N ARG A 422 24.24 9.49 16.59
CA ARG A 422 23.28 8.42 16.91
C ARG A 422 22.23 8.28 15.79
N ILE A 423 21.78 9.39 15.24
CA ILE A 423 20.85 9.42 14.08
C ILE A 423 21.47 8.70 12.88
N PHE A 424 22.71 9.07 12.47
CA PHE A 424 23.37 8.44 11.33
C PHE A 424 23.70 6.96 11.58
N GLN A 425 24.03 6.58 12.83
CA GLN A 425 24.18 5.17 13.21
C GLN A 425 22.87 4.41 13.02
N ALA A 426 21.75 4.93 13.52
CA ALA A 426 20.43 4.33 13.35
C ALA A 426 20.01 4.23 11.87
N MET A 427 20.23 5.28 11.08
CA MET A 427 19.94 5.28 9.65
C MET A 427 20.69 4.17 8.88
N ARG A 428 21.91 3.85 9.32
CA ARG A 428 22.72 2.78 8.73
C ARG A 428 22.25 1.39 9.16
N ASP A 429 21.88 1.22 10.44
CA ASP A 429 21.75 -0.08 11.10
C ASP A 429 20.29 -0.56 11.25
N LEU A 430 19.29 0.31 11.05
CA LEU A 430 17.88 -0.08 11.00
C LEU A 430 17.59 -0.83 9.70
N ASP A 431 17.15 -2.09 9.83
CA ASP A 431 16.86 -2.99 8.70
C ASP A 431 15.40 -2.84 8.24
N THR A 432 15.07 -1.65 7.74
CA THR A 432 13.76 -1.31 7.18
C THR A 432 13.90 -0.56 5.86
N GLY A 433 12.88 -0.64 5.01
CA GLY A 433 12.89 0.05 3.72
C GLY A 433 12.70 1.56 3.83
N LEU A 434 12.05 2.03 4.91
CA LEU A 434 11.78 3.44 5.19
C LEU A 434 12.33 3.77 6.58
N VAL A 435 13.16 4.83 6.66
CA VAL A 435 13.70 5.33 7.94
C VAL A 435 13.36 6.80 8.08
N TYR A 436 12.72 7.15 9.18
CA TYR A 436 12.35 8.51 9.52
C TYR A 436 13.18 9.02 10.70
N VAL A 437 13.50 10.31 10.69
CA VAL A 437 14.21 10.99 11.78
C VAL A 437 13.33 12.11 12.30
N ASN A 438 13.06 12.11 13.60
CA ASN A 438 12.20 13.09 14.28
C ASN A 438 10.84 13.27 13.57
N ALA A 439 10.28 12.17 13.08
CA ALA A 439 8.99 12.08 12.43
C ALA A 439 8.35 10.70 12.71
N GLY A 440 7.04 10.56 12.45
CA GLY A 440 6.34 9.28 12.61
C GLY A 440 6.75 8.24 11.57
N THR A 441 6.28 7.00 11.74
CA THR A 441 6.55 5.88 10.80
C THR A 441 5.72 5.93 9.52
N SER A 442 4.80 6.89 9.39
CA SER A 442 3.87 7.05 8.25
C SER A 442 4.10 8.40 7.56
N GLY A 443 3.92 8.46 6.25
CA GLY A 443 4.07 9.69 5.46
C GLY A 443 4.96 9.48 4.24
N ALA A 444 4.65 8.45 3.42
CA ALA A 444 5.39 8.19 2.19
C ALA A 444 5.27 9.36 1.19
N GLU A 445 6.37 9.72 0.57
CA GLU A 445 6.41 10.67 -0.53
C GLU A 445 6.49 9.92 -1.86
N ILE A 446 5.61 10.24 -2.80
CA ILE A 446 5.37 9.48 -4.04
C ILE A 446 6.57 9.39 -4.98
N HIS A 447 7.55 10.26 -4.84
CA HIS A 447 8.78 10.27 -5.65
C HIS A 447 9.92 9.45 -5.06
N LEU A 448 9.76 8.91 -3.84
CA LEU A 448 10.69 7.99 -3.20
C LEU A 448 10.21 6.54 -3.33
N PRO A 449 11.13 5.56 -3.43
CA PRO A 449 10.76 4.15 -3.46
C PRO A 449 10.06 3.74 -2.15
N PHE A 450 8.86 3.17 -2.25
CA PHE A 450 8.13 2.62 -1.12
C PHE A 450 8.24 1.10 -1.09
N GLY A 451 8.45 0.53 0.08
CA GLY A 451 8.49 -0.91 0.31
C GLY A 451 9.48 -1.30 1.40
N GLY A 452 9.39 -2.52 1.85
CA GLY A 452 10.16 -3.02 2.99
C GLY A 452 11.23 -4.04 2.64
N THR A 453 11.95 -4.46 3.68
CA THR A 453 12.88 -5.58 3.69
C THR A 453 12.22 -6.82 4.29
N LYS A 454 12.93 -7.93 4.36
CA LYS A 454 12.50 -9.19 4.99
C LYS A 454 11.13 -9.67 4.48
N GLY A 455 10.24 -10.04 5.41
CA GLY A 455 8.91 -10.54 5.11
C GLY A 455 7.89 -9.47 4.65
N THR A 456 8.25 -8.20 4.57
CA THR A 456 7.34 -7.14 4.13
C THR A 456 7.14 -7.11 2.62
N GLY A 457 8.08 -7.62 1.85
CA GLY A 457 7.99 -7.63 0.39
C GLY A 457 8.97 -8.58 -0.27
N ASN A 458 8.94 -8.68 -1.59
CA ASN A 458 9.82 -9.56 -2.37
C ASN A 458 10.92 -8.80 -3.12
N GLY A 459 11.29 -7.59 -2.66
CA GLY A 459 12.40 -6.79 -3.20
C GLY A 459 12.01 -5.73 -4.22
N HIS A 460 10.80 -5.77 -4.76
CA HIS A 460 10.25 -4.67 -5.56
C HIS A 460 9.86 -3.47 -4.68
N ARG A 461 9.67 -2.32 -5.32
CA ARG A 461 9.24 -1.09 -4.65
C ARG A 461 8.06 -0.48 -5.41
N ASP A 462 7.03 -0.07 -4.69
CA ASP A 462 5.97 0.80 -5.21
C ASP A 462 6.46 2.26 -5.16
N SER A 463 5.83 3.14 -5.91
CA SER A 463 6.17 4.57 -6.05
C SER A 463 7.62 4.90 -6.47
N GLY A 464 7.92 6.17 -6.67
CA GLY A 464 9.20 6.62 -7.22
C GLY A 464 9.51 6.02 -8.60
N VAL A 465 10.72 6.28 -9.09
CA VAL A 465 11.21 5.71 -10.36
C VAL A 465 11.29 4.17 -10.29
N ALA A 466 11.51 3.62 -9.09
CA ALA A 466 11.61 2.18 -8.88
C ALA A 466 10.34 1.42 -9.25
N SER A 467 9.16 2.06 -9.17
CA SER A 467 7.91 1.44 -9.60
C SER A 467 7.87 1.09 -11.09
N LEU A 468 8.62 1.81 -11.93
CA LEU A 468 8.69 1.52 -13.36
C LEU A 468 9.41 0.20 -13.65
N ASP A 469 10.34 -0.23 -12.78
CA ASP A 469 11.04 -1.52 -12.90
C ASP A 469 10.08 -2.70 -12.70
N VAL A 470 9.03 -2.52 -11.92
CA VAL A 470 8.00 -3.54 -11.70
C VAL A 470 7.29 -3.89 -13.00
N TYR A 471 7.01 -2.88 -13.84
CA TYR A 471 6.14 -2.98 -15.03
C TYR A 471 6.90 -3.00 -16.35
N THR A 472 8.23 -3.09 -16.34
CA THR A 472 9.06 -3.10 -17.54
C THR A 472 10.06 -4.24 -17.56
N GLU A 473 10.43 -4.67 -18.77
CA GLU A 473 11.56 -5.56 -19.05
C GLU A 473 12.67 -4.80 -19.79
N TRP A 474 13.91 -5.20 -19.52
CA TRP A 474 15.05 -4.72 -20.27
C TRP A 474 15.23 -5.51 -21.57
N LYS A 475 15.34 -4.80 -22.69
CA LYS A 475 15.67 -5.36 -24.00
C LYS A 475 16.99 -4.78 -24.48
N SER A 476 18.00 -5.62 -24.71
CA SER A 476 19.25 -5.22 -25.35
C SER A 476 19.12 -5.26 -26.87
N ILE A 477 19.58 -4.22 -27.54
CA ILE A 477 19.53 -4.06 -29.00
C ILE A 477 20.95 -3.83 -29.49
N TYR A 478 21.35 -4.62 -30.47
CA TYR A 478 22.65 -4.53 -31.13
C TYR A 478 22.45 -4.24 -32.61
N VAL A 479 23.11 -3.20 -33.13
CA VAL A 479 23.10 -2.83 -34.54
C VAL A 479 24.52 -2.95 -35.07
N ASP A 480 24.75 -4.01 -35.88
CA ASP A 480 26.02 -4.23 -36.54
C ASP A 480 25.99 -3.58 -37.94
N TYR A 481 26.83 -2.60 -38.18
CA TYR A 481 27.00 -1.90 -39.46
C TYR A 481 28.36 -2.12 -40.08
N SER A 482 29.07 -3.18 -39.66
CA SER A 482 30.40 -3.54 -40.19
C SER A 482 30.37 -4.17 -41.61
N GLY A 483 29.17 -4.64 -42.03
CA GLY A 483 29.00 -5.36 -43.29
C GLY A 483 29.51 -6.81 -43.29
N LYS A 484 29.87 -7.35 -42.10
CA LYS A 484 30.34 -8.72 -41.93
C LYS A 484 29.84 -9.28 -40.60
N LEU A 485 29.74 -10.60 -40.48
CA LEU A 485 29.44 -11.23 -39.18
C LEU A 485 30.62 -10.96 -38.22
N GLN A 486 30.33 -10.32 -37.07
CA GLN A 486 31.25 -10.15 -35.96
C GLN A 486 30.82 -11.05 -34.81
N ARG A 487 31.75 -11.83 -34.27
CA ARG A 487 31.53 -12.74 -33.16
C ARG A 487 32.10 -12.14 -31.89
N ALA A 488 31.22 -11.69 -30.97
CA ALA A 488 31.62 -11.19 -29.67
C ALA A 488 32.51 -12.25 -28.94
N GLN A 489 33.49 -11.79 -28.17
CA GLN A 489 34.50 -12.60 -27.43
C GLN A 489 35.46 -13.41 -28.33
N ILE A 490 35.25 -13.46 -29.64
CA ILE A 490 36.12 -14.15 -30.59
C ILE A 490 36.90 -13.16 -31.48
N ASP A 491 36.20 -12.16 -32.02
CA ASP A 491 36.78 -11.19 -32.99
C ASP A 491 37.24 -9.88 -32.32
N ASN A 492 37.44 -9.90 -30.99
CA ASN A 492 37.90 -8.75 -30.18
C ASN A 492 39.43 -8.53 -30.22
N ASN A 493 40.21 -9.30 -31.00
CA ASN A 493 41.67 -9.24 -31.08
C ASN A 493 42.14 -8.32 -32.19
#